data_eca0d6c693fd5bf058d6e95475d74ecb
#
_entry.id   eca0d6c693fd5bf058d6e95475d74ecb
#
_cell.length_a   1.000
_cell.length_b   1.000
_cell.length_c   1.000
_cell.angle_alpha   90.00
_cell.angle_beta   90.00
_cell.angle_gamma   90.00
#
_symmetry.space_group_name_H-M   'P 1'
#
loop_
_entity.id
_entity.type
_entity.pdbx_description
1 polymer ?
#
loop_
_entity_poly.entity_id
_entity_poly.type
_entity_poly.pdbx_seq_one_letter_code
_entity_poly.pdbx_strand_id
1 'polypeptide(L)'
;IWGSTETLAAIPQCDDTHTLIDGDAFELDGVQWNVIETPGHCPGQLAFVSQAGIVSADNVAQVGTILVPSDEGDMTAYIRDLKRLRELNPRLLFPGHGPVVTNPEKLLTHYIQHREKRHEAVFKAWESGLRGLEELSQAAYADTPDAHPMLKLDQTKSHLKALRNEGRIV
;
A
#
# COMPACT_ATOMS: atom_id res chain seq x y z
N ILE A 1 4.20 -24.10 2.09
CA ILE A 1 4.01 -22.64 2.16
C ILE A 1 3.50 -22.14 0.83
N TRP A 2 2.49 -21.27 0.84
CA TRP A 2 1.92 -20.64 -0.34
C TRP A 2 2.20 -19.15 -0.31
N GLY A 3 2.68 -18.59 -1.42
CA GLY A 3 3.05 -17.19 -1.51
C GLY A 3 3.45 -16.76 -2.91
N SER A 4 3.70 -15.46 -3.11
CA SER A 4 4.24 -14.94 -4.36
C SER A 4 5.69 -15.43 -4.59
N THR A 5 6.17 -15.29 -5.81
CA THR A 5 7.56 -15.64 -6.15
C THR A 5 8.55 -14.89 -5.28
N GLU A 6 8.35 -13.60 -5.04
CA GLU A 6 9.20 -12.76 -4.21
C GLU A 6 9.19 -13.20 -2.74
N THR A 7 8.01 -13.49 -2.20
CA THR A 7 7.87 -14.00 -0.83
C THR A 7 8.58 -15.34 -0.66
N LEU A 8 8.36 -16.27 -1.58
CA LEU A 8 8.97 -17.60 -1.51
C LEU A 8 10.50 -17.53 -1.66
N ALA A 9 11.03 -16.62 -2.48
CA ALA A 9 12.46 -16.40 -2.63
C ALA A 9 13.13 -15.84 -1.36
N ALA A 10 12.37 -15.12 -0.52
CA ALA A 10 12.89 -14.54 0.73
C ALA A 10 12.85 -15.50 1.93
N ILE A 11 12.16 -16.64 1.81
CA ILE A 11 12.04 -17.63 2.90
C ILE A 11 13.22 -18.61 2.84
N PRO A 12 13.86 -18.98 3.98
CA PRO A 12 14.81 -20.07 4.02
C PRO A 12 14.17 -21.38 3.55
N GLN A 13 14.97 -22.24 2.94
CA GLN A 13 14.56 -23.49 2.30
C GLN A 13 13.32 -24.16 2.93
N CYS A 14 12.25 -24.25 2.14
CA CYS A 14 11.04 -24.99 2.46
C CYS A 14 10.76 -25.96 1.30
N ASP A 15 10.61 -27.26 1.62
CA ASP A 15 10.49 -28.32 0.62
C ASP A 15 9.12 -28.37 -0.07
N ASP A 16 8.09 -27.74 0.55
CA ASP A 16 6.73 -27.71 0.02
C ASP A 16 6.27 -26.25 -0.15
N THR A 17 6.54 -25.70 -1.33
CA THR A 17 6.14 -24.34 -1.70
C THR A 17 5.22 -24.35 -2.91
N HIS A 18 4.25 -23.44 -2.89
CA HIS A 18 3.31 -23.23 -4.00
C HIS A 18 3.25 -21.74 -4.33
N THR A 19 3.61 -21.40 -5.56
CA THR A 19 3.56 -20.01 -6.03
C THR A 19 2.12 -19.62 -6.34
N LEU A 20 1.72 -18.46 -5.83
CA LEU A 20 0.45 -17.81 -6.11
C LEU A 20 0.68 -16.54 -6.93
N ILE A 21 -0.18 -16.34 -7.94
CA ILE A 21 -0.19 -15.15 -8.79
C ILE A 21 -1.58 -14.50 -8.80
N ASP A 22 -1.66 -13.29 -9.35
CA ASP A 22 -2.93 -12.56 -9.48
C ASP A 22 -3.94 -13.37 -10.30
N GLY A 23 -5.15 -13.53 -9.76
CA GLY A 23 -6.22 -14.29 -10.38
C GLY A 23 -6.26 -15.77 -10.02
N ASP A 24 -5.28 -16.30 -9.32
CA ASP A 24 -5.36 -17.66 -8.79
C ASP A 24 -6.50 -17.80 -7.78
N ALA A 25 -6.95 -19.04 -7.61
CA ALA A 25 -7.96 -19.39 -6.64
C ALA A 25 -7.63 -20.72 -5.96
N PHE A 26 -7.95 -20.80 -4.67
CA PHE A 26 -7.79 -22.01 -3.87
C PHE A 26 -8.92 -22.16 -2.87
N GLU A 27 -9.12 -23.37 -2.37
CA GLU A 27 -10.08 -23.66 -1.31
C GLU A 27 -9.34 -23.98 -0.01
N LEU A 28 -9.80 -23.38 1.07
CA LEU A 28 -9.32 -23.68 2.42
C LEU A 28 -10.54 -23.81 3.34
N ASP A 29 -10.67 -24.97 3.99
CA ASP A 29 -11.78 -25.31 4.92
C ASP A 29 -13.18 -25.03 4.33
N GLY A 30 -13.40 -25.36 3.05
CA GLY A 30 -14.66 -25.13 2.35
C GLY A 30 -14.91 -23.68 1.95
N VAL A 31 -13.95 -22.79 2.14
CA VAL A 31 -14.01 -21.39 1.69
C VAL A 31 -13.16 -21.20 0.46
N GLN A 32 -13.79 -20.67 -0.59
CA GLN A 32 -13.09 -20.27 -1.81
C GLN A 32 -12.39 -18.92 -1.60
N TRP A 33 -11.10 -18.88 -1.94
CA TRP A 33 -10.25 -17.68 -1.90
C TRP A 33 -9.72 -17.37 -3.29
N ASN A 34 -9.78 -16.10 -3.67
CA ASN A 34 -9.16 -15.58 -4.90
C ASN A 34 -7.95 -14.72 -4.50
N VAL A 35 -6.87 -14.84 -5.25
CA VAL A 35 -5.61 -14.13 -5.01
C VAL A 35 -5.61 -12.82 -5.78
N ILE A 36 -5.16 -11.76 -5.13
CA ILE A 36 -4.90 -10.46 -5.75
C ILE A 36 -3.49 -10.02 -5.38
N GLU A 37 -2.66 -9.72 -6.37
CA GLU A 37 -1.39 -9.05 -6.15
C GLU A 37 -1.61 -7.59 -5.78
N THR A 38 -0.97 -7.16 -4.68
CA THR A 38 -1.04 -5.79 -4.16
C THR A 38 0.37 -5.30 -3.78
N PRO A 39 1.30 -5.18 -4.76
CA PRO A 39 2.73 -4.99 -4.51
C PRO A 39 3.11 -3.58 -4.06
N GLY A 40 2.13 -2.69 -3.87
CA GLY A 40 2.42 -1.28 -3.61
C GLY A 40 3.10 -1.00 -2.28
N HIS A 41 2.75 -1.74 -1.21
CA HIS A 41 3.44 -1.62 0.09
C HIS A 41 4.83 -2.26 0.05
N CYS A 42 4.91 -3.48 -0.44
CA CYS A 42 6.17 -4.20 -0.66
C CYS A 42 6.02 -5.20 -1.81
N PRO A 43 7.13 -5.54 -2.51
CA PRO A 43 7.12 -6.55 -3.55
C PRO A 43 6.57 -7.88 -3.03
N GLY A 44 5.77 -8.55 -3.86
CA GLY A 44 5.22 -9.86 -3.55
C GLY A 44 4.06 -9.88 -2.57
N GLN A 45 3.57 -8.73 -2.09
CA GLN A 45 2.40 -8.71 -1.23
C GLN A 45 1.16 -9.20 -1.98
N LEU A 46 0.42 -10.10 -1.33
CA LEU A 46 -0.86 -10.64 -1.81
C LEU A 46 -2.00 -10.22 -0.88
N ALA A 47 -3.18 -10.05 -1.44
CA ALA A 47 -4.45 -10.01 -0.73
C ALA A 47 -5.30 -11.23 -1.12
N PHE A 48 -6.13 -11.72 -0.20
CA PHE A 48 -6.99 -12.88 -0.42
C PHE A 48 -8.45 -12.49 -0.27
N VAL A 49 -9.25 -12.76 -1.29
CA VAL A 49 -10.65 -12.36 -1.39
C VAL A 49 -11.56 -13.56 -1.23
N SER A 50 -12.53 -13.46 -0.32
CA SER A 50 -13.58 -14.45 -0.12
C SER A 50 -14.95 -13.79 0.08
N GLN A 51 -16.00 -14.59 0.21
CA GLN A 51 -17.34 -14.08 0.55
C GLN A 51 -17.39 -13.43 1.95
N ALA A 52 -16.51 -13.82 2.88
CA ALA A 52 -16.44 -13.24 4.22
C ALA A 52 -15.82 -11.83 4.21
N GLY A 53 -14.94 -11.54 3.27
CA GLY A 53 -14.19 -10.30 3.16
C GLY A 53 -12.83 -10.51 2.53
N ILE A 54 -11.94 -9.53 2.72
CA ILE A 54 -10.59 -9.55 2.16
C ILE A 54 -9.56 -9.58 3.28
N VAL A 55 -8.64 -10.55 3.23
CA VAL A 55 -7.37 -10.47 3.97
C VAL A 55 -6.48 -9.50 3.21
N SER A 56 -6.37 -8.28 3.73
CA SER A 56 -5.77 -7.15 3.00
C SER A 56 -4.29 -6.95 3.28
N ALA A 57 -3.68 -7.76 4.12
CA ALA A 57 -2.30 -7.60 4.56
C ALA A 57 -2.01 -6.13 4.95
N ASP A 58 -0.87 -5.58 4.56
CA ASP A 58 -0.47 -4.20 4.87
C ASP A 58 -0.90 -3.18 3.80
N ASN A 59 -2.02 -3.44 3.11
CA ASN A 59 -2.68 -2.39 2.33
C ASN A 59 -3.33 -1.34 3.22
N VAL A 60 -3.88 -1.77 4.37
CA VAL A 60 -4.50 -0.87 5.36
C VAL A 60 -4.24 -1.35 6.78
N ALA A 61 -4.31 -0.43 7.73
CA ALA A 61 -4.46 -0.70 9.16
C ALA A 61 -5.68 0.07 9.66
N GLN A 62 -6.42 -0.47 10.62
CA GLN A 62 -7.58 0.26 11.14
C GLN A 62 -7.16 1.49 11.96
N VAL A 63 -6.02 1.45 12.60
CA VAL A 63 -5.47 2.55 13.40
C VAL A 63 -4.12 2.96 12.82
N GLY A 64 -3.93 4.27 12.64
CA GLY A 64 -2.71 4.81 12.05
C GLY A 64 -2.71 4.82 10.52
N THR A 65 -1.55 4.70 9.94
CA THR A 65 -1.34 4.67 8.49
C THR A 65 -0.27 3.64 8.13
N ILE A 66 -0.36 3.06 6.97
CA ILE A 66 0.67 2.16 6.45
C ILE A 66 1.82 2.99 5.87
N LEU A 67 3.04 2.60 6.16
CA LEU A 67 4.22 3.12 5.49
C LEU A 67 4.31 2.50 4.09
N VAL A 68 4.66 3.29 3.08
CA VAL A 68 5.08 2.80 1.76
C VAL A 68 6.56 3.10 1.63
N PRO A 69 7.46 2.14 1.94
CA PRO A 69 8.89 2.37 1.98
C PRO A 69 9.43 2.91 0.65
N SER A 70 10.30 3.90 0.69
CA SER A 70 10.81 4.53 -0.54
C SER A 70 11.76 3.65 -1.35
N ASP A 71 12.37 2.66 -0.74
CA ASP A 71 13.29 1.68 -1.35
C ASP A 71 12.56 0.47 -1.94
N GLU A 72 11.63 -0.13 -1.22
CA GLU A 72 10.93 -1.36 -1.63
C GLU A 72 9.53 -1.08 -2.18
N GLY A 73 8.82 -0.08 -1.63
CA GLY A 73 7.45 0.23 -2.02
C GLY A 73 7.33 1.01 -3.33
N ASP A 74 6.12 1.00 -3.85
CA ASP A 74 5.69 1.79 -5.01
C ASP A 74 4.39 2.54 -4.69
N MET A 75 4.47 3.87 -4.54
CA MET A 75 3.31 4.69 -4.15
C MET A 75 2.21 4.71 -5.22
N THR A 76 2.57 4.67 -6.50
CA THR A 76 1.60 4.62 -7.61
C THR A 76 0.85 3.28 -7.59
N ALA A 77 1.58 2.17 -7.45
CA ALA A 77 0.99 0.85 -7.29
C ALA A 77 0.12 0.77 -6.02
N TYR A 78 0.59 1.33 -4.89
CA TYR A 78 -0.16 1.31 -3.63
C TYR A 78 -1.52 2.01 -3.74
N ILE A 79 -1.58 3.19 -4.36
CA ILE A 79 -2.84 3.90 -4.59
C ILE A 79 -3.77 3.10 -5.53
N ARG A 80 -3.22 2.49 -6.57
CA ARG A 80 -3.95 1.59 -7.47
C ARG A 80 -4.52 0.39 -6.71
N ASP A 81 -3.72 -0.25 -5.86
CA ASP A 81 -4.10 -1.43 -5.09
C ASP A 81 -5.24 -1.09 -4.11
N LEU A 82 -5.17 0.04 -3.41
CA LEU A 82 -6.27 0.54 -2.58
C LEU A 82 -7.57 0.75 -3.36
N LYS A 83 -7.48 1.33 -4.57
CA LYS A 83 -8.64 1.53 -5.46
C LYS A 83 -9.23 0.20 -5.89
N ARG A 84 -8.39 -0.77 -6.28
CA ARG A 84 -8.79 -2.13 -6.65
C ARG A 84 -9.53 -2.83 -5.51
N LEU A 85 -8.98 -2.77 -4.29
CA LEU A 85 -9.62 -3.34 -3.11
C LEU A 85 -10.98 -2.68 -2.81
N ARG A 86 -11.10 -1.37 -2.99
CA ARG A 86 -12.37 -0.65 -2.80
C ARG A 86 -13.42 -1.05 -3.84
N GLU A 87 -13.04 -1.21 -5.11
CA GLU A 87 -13.93 -1.61 -6.21
C GLU A 87 -14.56 -2.98 -6.00
N LEU A 88 -13.91 -3.87 -5.25
CA LEU A 88 -14.46 -5.17 -4.85
C LEU A 88 -15.60 -5.06 -3.83
N ASN A 89 -15.83 -3.87 -3.28
CA ASN A 89 -16.88 -3.58 -2.30
C ASN A 89 -16.95 -4.62 -1.15
N PRO A 90 -15.84 -4.87 -0.44
CA PRO A 90 -15.78 -5.91 0.59
C PRO A 90 -16.66 -5.56 1.78
N ARG A 91 -17.25 -6.59 2.40
CA ARG A 91 -18.00 -6.43 3.65
C ARG A 91 -17.09 -6.19 4.86
N LEU A 92 -15.92 -6.83 4.87
CA LEU A 92 -14.92 -6.75 5.95
C LEU A 92 -13.52 -6.70 5.31
N LEU A 93 -12.58 -6.04 6.00
CA LEU A 93 -11.15 -6.24 5.75
C LEU A 93 -10.50 -6.83 6.99
N PHE A 94 -9.59 -7.76 6.76
CA PHE A 94 -8.73 -8.39 7.76
C PHE A 94 -7.30 -7.89 7.49
N PRO A 95 -6.88 -6.78 8.14
CA PRO A 95 -5.56 -6.20 7.91
C PRO A 95 -4.46 -7.01 8.59
N GLY A 96 -3.21 -6.84 8.15
CA GLY A 96 -2.03 -7.40 8.80
C GLY A 96 -1.84 -6.86 10.23
N HIS A 97 -2.31 -5.63 10.49
CA HIS A 97 -2.20 -4.97 11.78
C HIS A 97 -3.53 -4.37 12.25
N GLY A 98 -3.85 -4.56 13.53
CA GLY A 98 -5.03 -3.99 14.17
C GLY A 98 -6.29 -4.86 14.01
N PRO A 99 -7.44 -4.37 14.49
CA PRO A 99 -8.69 -5.11 14.45
C PRO A 99 -9.34 -5.16 13.07
N VAL A 100 -10.32 -6.06 12.92
CA VAL A 100 -11.14 -6.18 11.71
C VAL A 100 -11.82 -4.85 11.36
N VAL A 101 -11.77 -4.50 10.09
CA VAL A 101 -12.39 -3.28 9.55
C VAL A 101 -13.82 -3.59 9.13
N THR A 102 -14.79 -3.00 9.82
CA THR A 102 -16.23 -3.21 9.58
C THR A 102 -16.85 -2.17 8.63
N ASN A 103 -16.08 -1.14 8.27
CA ASN A 103 -16.48 -0.17 7.25
C ASN A 103 -15.35 0.04 6.23
N PRO A 104 -15.12 -0.96 5.33
CA PRO A 104 -14.05 -0.93 4.36
C PRO A 104 -14.08 0.26 3.42
N GLU A 105 -15.26 0.60 2.89
CA GLU A 105 -15.42 1.72 1.94
C GLU A 105 -14.93 3.05 2.54
N LYS A 106 -15.32 3.34 3.78
CA LYS A 106 -14.88 4.56 4.48
C LYS A 106 -13.38 4.57 4.67
N LEU A 107 -12.80 3.45 5.13
CA LEU A 107 -11.36 3.37 5.40
C LEU A 107 -10.53 3.46 4.10
N LEU A 108 -10.88 2.69 3.08
CA LEU A 108 -10.17 2.70 1.80
C LEU A 108 -10.26 4.08 1.12
N THR A 109 -11.44 4.70 1.13
CA THR A 109 -11.61 6.07 0.62
C THR A 109 -10.74 7.06 1.38
N HIS A 110 -10.68 6.97 2.72
CA HIS A 110 -9.80 7.80 3.54
C HIS A 110 -8.32 7.63 3.17
N TYR A 111 -7.86 6.38 3.04
CA TYR A 111 -6.47 6.08 2.64
C TYR A 111 -6.14 6.65 1.26
N ILE A 112 -7.00 6.43 0.27
CA ILE A 112 -6.81 6.93 -1.10
C ILE A 112 -6.70 8.46 -1.09
N GLN A 113 -7.68 9.14 -0.48
CA GLN A 113 -7.69 10.62 -0.41
C GLN A 113 -6.47 11.17 0.32
N HIS A 114 -6.06 10.52 1.43
CA HIS A 114 -4.87 10.91 2.17
C HIS A 114 -3.61 10.80 1.30
N ARG A 115 -3.44 9.70 0.55
CA ARG A 115 -2.29 9.50 -0.33
C ARG A 115 -2.29 10.47 -1.51
N GLU A 116 -3.42 10.65 -2.18
CA GLU A 116 -3.55 11.59 -3.29
C GLU A 116 -3.31 13.04 -2.85
N LYS A 117 -3.85 13.45 -1.71
CA LYS A 117 -3.59 14.77 -1.11
C LYS A 117 -2.09 14.97 -0.85
N ARG A 118 -1.41 13.97 -0.28
CA ARG A 118 0.02 14.06 0.03
C ARG A 118 0.86 14.08 -1.24
N HIS A 119 0.50 13.27 -2.23
CA HIS A 119 1.13 13.23 -3.54
C HIS A 119 1.09 14.60 -4.21
N GLU A 120 -0.07 15.23 -4.23
CA GLU A 120 -0.25 16.57 -4.79
C GLU A 120 0.50 17.65 -3.97
N ALA A 121 0.58 17.52 -2.65
CA ALA A 121 1.34 18.45 -1.81
C ALA A 121 2.84 18.40 -2.11
N VAL A 122 3.40 17.20 -2.32
CA VAL A 122 4.81 17.03 -2.73
C VAL A 122 5.04 17.62 -4.12
N PHE A 123 4.12 17.39 -5.06
CA PHE A 123 4.21 17.96 -6.40
C PHE A 123 4.19 19.48 -6.39
N LYS A 124 3.26 20.11 -5.66
CA LYS A 124 3.19 21.57 -5.53
C LYS A 124 4.44 22.18 -4.88
N ALA A 125 5.00 21.49 -3.87
CA ALA A 125 6.26 21.91 -3.28
C ALA A 125 7.40 21.89 -4.33
N TRP A 126 7.45 20.87 -5.18
CA TRP A 126 8.40 20.80 -6.29
C TRP A 126 8.17 21.91 -7.32
N GLU A 127 6.92 22.18 -7.73
CA GLU A 127 6.57 23.26 -8.68
C GLU A 127 6.93 24.65 -8.15
N SER A 128 6.91 24.85 -6.82
CA SER A 128 7.33 26.10 -6.20
C SER A 128 8.85 26.35 -6.25
N GLY A 129 9.62 25.41 -6.79
CA GLY A 129 11.07 25.52 -6.96
C GLY A 129 11.90 24.86 -5.86
N LEU A 130 11.28 24.25 -4.84
CA LEU A 130 12.00 23.49 -3.82
C LEU A 130 12.64 22.23 -4.41
N ARG A 131 13.85 21.90 -3.96
CA ARG A 131 14.59 20.72 -4.45
C ARG A 131 15.24 19.91 -3.34
N GLY A 132 15.47 20.49 -2.16
CA GLY A 132 15.97 19.80 -0.98
C GLY A 132 14.90 18.87 -0.40
N LEU A 133 15.28 17.64 -0.05
CA LEU A 133 14.34 16.64 0.48
C LEU A 133 13.65 17.13 1.77
N GLU A 134 14.41 17.74 2.67
CA GLU A 134 13.91 18.28 3.92
C GLU A 134 12.91 19.42 3.68
N GLU A 135 13.23 20.33 2.76
CA GLU A 135 12.37 21.47 2.40
C GLU A 135 11.05 20.97 1.77
N LEU A 136 11.14 20.02 0.84
CA LEU A 136 9.98 19.39 0.21
C LEU A 136 9.11 18.67 1.26
N SER A 137 9.74 17.92 2.15
CA SER A 137 9.05 17.22 3.23
C SER A 137 8.36 18.20 4.19
N GLN A 138 9.05 19.26 4.58
CA GLN A 138 8.48 20.27 5.47
C GLN A 138 7.27 20.97 4.84
N ALA A 139 7.37 21.35 3.56
CA ALA A 139 6.27 21.97 2.84
C ALA A 139 5.09 21.02 2.64
N ALA A 140 5.35 19.77 2.21
CA ALA A 140 4.33 18.79 1.95
C ALA A 140 3.59 18.32 3.21
N TYR A 141 4.22 18.40 4.40
CA TYR A 141 3.67 17.97 5.69
C TYR A 141 3.38 19.13 6.65
N ALA A 142 3.22 20.36 6.13
CA ALA A 142 2.90 21.53 6.94
C ALA A 142 1.59 21.40 7.74
N ASP A 143 0.64 20.60 7.25
CA ASP A 143 -0.64 20.30 7.91
C ASP A 143 -0.54 19.20 8.99
N THR A 144 0.61 18.56 9.14
CA THR A 144 0.86 17.48 10.13
C THR A 144 2.24 17.68 10.77
N PRO A 145 2.46 18.79 11.53
CA PRO A 145 3.78 19.14 12.05
C PRO A 145 4.33 18.08 13.01
N ASP A 146 3.47 17.41 13.76
CA ASP A 146 3.82 16.41 14.77
C ASP A 146 4.13 15.01 14.20
N ALA A 147 4.00 14.80 12.88
CA ALA A 147 4.35 13.54 12.28
C ALA A 147 5.87 13.29 12.38
N HIS A 148 6.25 12.03 12.63
CA HIS A 148 7.64 11.64 12.88
C HIS A 148 8.55 12.06 11.71
N PRO A 149 9.66 12.80 11.96
CA PRO A 149 10.49 13.40 10.90
C PRO A 149 11.01 12.38 9.88
N MET A 150 11.53 11.24 10.36
CA MET A 150 12.06 10.19 9.49
C MET A 150 10.99 9.61 8.55
N LEU A 151 9.76 9.42 9.08
CA LEU A 151 8.66 8.91 8.27
C LEU A 151 8.22 9.93 7.22
N LYS A 152 8.19 11.22 7.56
CA LYS A 152 7.90 12.29 6.58
C LYS A 152 8.91 12.30 5.44
N LEU A 153 10.19 12.20 5.75
CA LEU A 153 11.26 12.16 4.75
C LEU A 153 11.14 10.94 3.84
N ASP A 154 10.95 9.77 4.41
CA ASP A 154 10.81 8.53 3.62
C ASP A 154 9.58 8.56 2.73
N GLN A 155 8.42 8.97 3.26
CA GLN A 155 7.21 9.11 2.44
C GLN A 155 7.35 10.18 1.36
N THR A 156 8.07 11.28 1.62
CA THR A 156 8.38 12.28 0.58
C THR A 156 9.21 11.67 -0.53
N LYS A 157 10.23 10.86 -0.22
CA LYS A 157 11.00 10.12 -1.22
C LYS A 157 10.11 9.19 -2.06
N SER A 158 9.23 8.44 -1.40
CA SER A 158 8.29 7.54 -2.07
C SER A 158 7.38 8.29 -3.05
N HIS A 159 6.83 9.44 -2.66
CA HIS A 159 6.04 10.28 -3.55
C HIS A 159 6.87 10.90 -4.69
N LEU A 160 8.11 11.34 -4.43
CA LEU A 160 9.00 11.85 -5.48
C LEU A 160 9.37 10.78 -6.51
N LYS A 161 9.62 9.53 -6.04
CA LYS A 161 9.84 8.39 -6.94
C LYS A 161 8.64 8.17 -7.86
N ALA A 162 7.42 8.18 -7.29
CA ALA A 162 6.19 8.05 -8.06
C ALA A 162 6.02 9.19 -9.08
N LEU A 163 6.21 10.45 -8.67
CA LEU A 163 6.11 11.61 -9.56
C LEU A 163 7.09 11.57 -10.73
N ARG A 164 8.32 11.05 -10.51
CA ARG A 164 9.29 10.82 -11.59
C ARG A 164 8.82 9.73 -12.55
N ASN A 165 8.33 8.61 -12.02
CA ASN A 165 7.82 7.50 -12.84
C ASN A 165 6.61 7.92 -13.67
N GLU A 166 5.80 8.85 -13.16
CA GLU A 166 4.67 9.45 -13.88
C GLU A 166 5.08 10.54 -14.89
N GLY A 167 6.37 10.91 -14.94
CA GLY A 167 6.88 11.99 -15.81
C GLY A 167 6.42 13.39 -15.39
N ARG A 168 5.92 13.57 -14.18
CA ARG A 168 5.46 14.88 -13.66
C ARG A 168 6.61 15.75 -13.15
N ILE A 169 7.72 15.15 -12.78
CA ILE A 169 8.95 15.81 -12.36
C ILE A 169 10.18 15.13 -12.97
N VAL A 170 11.30 15.84 -13.03
CA VAL A 170 12.61 15.36 -13.52
C VAL A 170 13.54 14.98 -12.38
#